data_e92ac4ef896b11934eafe53698a26e64
#
_entry.id   e92ac4ef896b11934eafe53698a26e64
#
_cell.length_a   1.000
_cell.length_b   1.000
_cell.length_c   1.000
_cell.angle_alpha   90.00
_cell.angle_beta   90.00
_cell.angle_gamma   90.00
#
_symmetry.space_group_name_H-M   'P 1'
#
loop_
_entity.id
_entity.type
_entity.pdbx_description
1 polymer ?
#
loop_
_entity_poly.entity_id
_entity_poly.type
_entity_poly.pdbx_seq_one_letter_code
_entity_poly.pdbx_strand_id
1 'polypeptide(L)'
;MCRWEQEEFWRLSNEGAAMKIQNIPFEVTDWSQMTLVEHEGERGTSQWRTFDRGNIRVRMVEYLPGFYSDHWCSRGHVLLVLDGELVIQLRDGREFVMKPGTSFQAEDDEANPHLAFTDKGAKVFIVD
;
A
#
# COMPACT_ATOMS: atom_id res chain seq x y z
N MET A 1 -22.58 6.01 6.53
CA MET A 1 -23.13 5.49 7.79
C MET A 1 -22.64 4.08 8.03
N CYS A 2 -22.26 3.77 9.26
CA CYS A 2 -21.77 2.43 9.58
C CYS A 2 -22.87 1.38 9.44
N ARG A 3 -22.49 0.21 8.94
CA ARG A 3 -23.39 -0.91 8.71
C ARG A 3 -23.20 -1.91 9.85
N TRP A 4 -23.84 -1.62 10.97
CA TRP A 4 -23.66 -2.38 12.19
C TRP A 4 -23.95 -3.87 12.06
N GLU A 5 -24.94 -4.23 11.25
CA GLU A 5 -25.27 -5.63 10.99
C GLU A 5 -24.13 -6.36 10.28
N GLN A 6 -23.48 -5.68 9.33
CA GLN A 6 -22.34 -6.26 8.62
C GLN A 6 -21.13 -6.39 9.54
N GLU A 7 -20.91 -5.41 10.40
CA GLU A 7 -19.83 -5.43 11.36
C GLU A 7 -20.01 -6.55 12.37
N GLU A 8 -21.22 -6.72 12.89
CA GLU A 8 -21.54 -7.81 13.81
C GLU A 8 -21.39 -9.17 13.15
N PHE A 9 -21.90 -9.33 11.94
CA PHE A 9 -21.75 -10.56 11.16
C PHE A 9 -20.27 -10.90 10.96
N TRP A 10 -19.46 -9.92 10.56
CA TRP A 10 -18.04 -10.09 10.36
C TRP A 10 -17.35 -10.53 11.66
N ARG A 11 -17.72 -9.94 12.77
CA ARG A 11 -17.16 -10.28 14.07
C ARG A 11 -17.47 -11.72 14.47
N LEU A 12 -18.69 -12.16 14.25
CA LEU A 12 -19.09 -13.55 14.53
C LEU A 12 -18.33 -14.54 13.67
N SER A 13 -18.09 -14.18 12.39
CA SER A 13 -17.39 -15.05 11.44
C SER A 13 -15.88 -15.08 11.69
N ASN A 14 -15.30 -14.01 12.24
CA ASN A 14 -13.86 -13.80 12.41
C ASN A 14 -13.51 -13.40 13.83
N GLU A 15 -14.07 -14.10 14.80
CA GLU A 15 -13.85 -13.77 16.21
C GLU A 15 -12.35 -13.76 16.55
N GLY A 16 -11.88 -12.64 17.13
CA GLY A 16 -10.48 -12.43 17.46
C GLY A 16 -9.60 -11.97 16.32
N ALA A 17 -10.12 -11.93 15.08
CA ALA A 17 -9.37 -11.54 13.88
C ALA A 17 -9.56 -10.08 13.49
N ALA A 18 -10.25 -9.27 14.29
CA ALA A 18 -10.50 -7.87 13.97
C ALA A 18 -9.22 -7.05 13.96
N MET A 19 -9.03 -6.30 12.86
CA MET A 19 -7.97 -5.30 12.80
C MET A 19 -8.25 -4.19 13.80
N LYS A 20 -7.23 -3.78 14.52
CA LYS A 20 -7.32 -2.66 15.47
C LYS A 20 -6.39 -1.55 15.01
N ILE A 21 -6.94 -0.34 14.95
CA ILE A 21 -6.16 0.88 14.73
C ILE A 21 -6.10 1.61 16.06
N GLN A 22 -4.89 1.87 16.55
CA GLN A 22 -4.66 2.34 17.89
C GLN A 22 -3.75 3.55 17.92
N ASN A 23 -3.99 4.43 18.91
CA ASN A 23 -3.15 5.60 19.19
C ASN A 23 -3.13 6.61 18.05
N ILE A 24 -4.27 6.75 17.36
CA ILE A 24 -4.45 7.73 16.29
C ILE A 24 -5.71 8.53 16.61
N PRO A 25 -5.59 9.77 17.09
CA PRO A 25 -6.74 10.66 17.21
C PRO A 25 -7.35 10.91 15.82
N PHE A 26 -8.65 11.18 15.77
CA PHE A 26 -9.28 11.49 14.49
C PHE A 26 -8.57 12.67 13.83
N GLU A 27 -8.17 12.48 12.58
CA GLU A 27 -7.43 13.48 11.83
C GLU A 27 -7.71 13.30 10.34
N VAL A 28 -7.93 14.41 9.66
CA VAL A 28 -8.07 14.43 8.21
C VAL A 28 -6.74 14.82 7.59
N THR A 29 -6.29 14.07 6.62
CA THR A 29 -5.04 14.34 5.90
C THR A 29 -5.34 14.91 4.52
N ASP A 30 -4.91 16.13 4.28
CA ASP A 30 -4.84 16.68 2.93
C ASP A 30 -3.48 16.34 2.34
N TRP A 31 -3.46 15.37 1.44
CA TRP A 31 -2.21 14.86 0.88
C TRP A 31 -1.43 15.91 0.12
N SER A 32 -2.11 16.91 -0.45
CA SER A 32 -1.41 18.01 -1.14
C SER A 32 -0.57 18.87 -0.20
N GLN A 33 -0.86 18.84 1.11
CA GLN A 33 -0.15 19.59 2.13
C GLN A 33 0.92 18.76 2.85
N MET A 34 1.01 17.47 2.57
CA MET A 34 2.01 16.61 3.17
C MET A 34 3.36 16.79 2.50
N THR A 35 4.43 16.73 3.30
CA THR A 35 5.79 16.82 2.80
C THR A 35 6.08 15.67 1.83
N LEU A 36 6.60 16.05 0.66
CA LEU A 36 7.04 15.10 -0.34
C LEU A 36 8.48 14.69 -0.06
N VAL A 37 8.74 13.38 -0.02
CA VAL A 37 10.08 12.83 0.13
C VAL A 37 10.38 11.91 -1.05
N GLU A 38 11.50 12.13 -1.72
CA GLU A 38 11.93 11.27 -2.81
C GLU A 38 12.71 10.08 -2.31
N HIS A 39 12.45 8.92 -2.91
CA HIS A 39 13.20 7.69 -2.68
C HIS A 39 13.63 7.12 -4.02
N GLU A 40 14.91 6.83 -4.13
CA GLU A 40 15.43 6.19 -5.34
C GLU A 40 15.19 4.69 -5.32
N GLY A 41 14.79 4.14 -6.45
CA GLY A 41 14.78 2.70 -6.68
C GLY A 41 16.14 2.24 -7.18
N GLU A 42 16.24 0.99 -7.57
CA GLU A 42 17.38 0.50 -8.34
C GLU A 42 17.48 1.26 -9.66
N ARG A 43 16.32 1.60 -10.23
CA ARG A 43 16.16 2.53 -11.34
C ARG A 43 14.98 3.44 -11.03
N GLY A 44 15.07 4.68 -11.46
CA GLY A 44 14.00 5.64 -11.29
C GLY A 44 13.78 6.05 -9.85
N THR A 45 12.74 6.84 -9.65
CA THR A 45 12.46 7.53 -8.40
C THR A 45 10.99 7.33 -8.01
N SER A 46 10.72 7.30 -6.73
CA SER A 46 9.36 7.41 -6.20
C SER A 46 9.25 8.62 -5.28
N GLN A 47 8.05 9.17 -5.19
CA GLN A 47 7.75 10.33 -4.37
C GLN A 47 6.70 9.93 -3.33
N TRP A 48 7.03 10.13 -2.06
CA TRP A 48 6.22 9.66 -0.94
C TRP A 48 5.68 10.82 -0.12
N ARG A 49 4.41 10.69 0.23
CA ARG A 49 3.78 11.47 1.29
C ARG A 49 3.28 10.49 2.32
N THR A 50 3.69 10.65 3.57
CA THR A 50 3.50 9.64 4.59
C THR A 50 2.83 10.21 5.82
N PHE A 51 1.80 9.50 6.28
CA PHE A 51 1.18 9.66 7.59
C PHE A 51 1.55 8.41 8.40
N ASP A 52 2.34 8.60 9.44
CA ASP A 52 2.87 7.48 10.24
C ASP A 52 2.59 7.76 11.70
N ARG A 53 1.56 7.11 12.26
CA ARG A 53 1.16 7.27 13.64
C ARG A 53 0.53 5.99 14.18
N GLY A 54 0.63 5.83 15.52
CA GLY A 54 0.06 4.66 16.15
C GLY A 54 0.64 3.39 15.57
N ASN A 55 -0.22 2.50 15.15
CA ASN A 55 0.19 1.19 14.62
C ASN A 55 -0.02 1.05 13.11
N ILE A 56 -0.24 2.15 12.39
CA ILE A 56 -0.35 2.13 10.93
C ILE A 56 0.50 3.20 10.28
N ARG A 57 0.84 2.94 9.04
CA ARG A 57 1.44 3.92 8.13
C ARG A 57 0.55 4.00 6.90
N VAL A 58 0.17 5.22 6.53
CA VAL A 58 -0.61 5.49 5.34
C VAL A 58 0.22 6.35 4.41
N ARG A 59 0.28 5.96 3.13
CA ARG A 59 1.13 6.66 2.17
C ARG A 59 0.42 6.91 0.86
N MET A 60 0.67 8.08 0.29
CA MET A 60 0.43 8.33 -1.12
C MET A 60 1.79 8.29 -1.81
N VAL A 61 1.94 7.38 -2.75
CA VAL A 61 3.21 7.18 -3.45
C VAL A 61 2.99 7.35 -4.95
N GLU A 62 3.85 8.13 -5.57
CA GLU A 62 3.94 8.24 -7.01
C GLU A 62 5.24 7.61 -7.48
N TYR A 63 5.13 6.55 -8.25
CA TYR A 63 6.27 5.93 -8.91
C TYR A 63 6.44 6.62 -10.25
N LEU A 64 7.58 7.26 -10.45
CA LEU A 64 7.86 7.94 -11.72
C LEU A 64 8.17 6.93 -12.82
N PRO A 65 8.02 7.33 -14.11
CA PRO A 65 8.28 6.41 -15.22
C PRO A 65 9.66 5.77 -15.13
N GLY A 66 9.70 4.45 -15.32
CA GLY A 66 10.94 3.68 -15.25
C GLY A 66 11.36 3.24 -13.86
N PHE A 67 10.54 3.47 -12.85
CA PHE A 67 10.86 3.04 -11.49
C PHE A 67 10.95 1.52 -11.39
N TYR A 68 11.96 1.03 -10.67
CA TYR A 68 12.14 -0.37 -10.30
C TYR A 68 12.63 -0.43 -8.85
N SER A 69 11.96 -1.22 -8.00
CA SER A 69 12.30 -1.32 -6.58
C SER A 69 13.75 -1.76 -6.37
N ASP A 70 14.40 -1.18 -5.36
CA ASP A 70 15.78 -1.50 -5.00
C ASP A 70 15.89 -2.69 -4.04
N HIS A 71 14.77 -3.21 -3.55
CA HIS A 71 14.76 -4.34 -2.63
C HIS A 71 13.45 -5.12 -2.73
N TRP A 72 13.51 -6.35 -2.25
CA TRP A 72 12.34 -7.19 -2.04
C TRP A 72 11.69 -6.81 -0.72
N CYS A 73 10.39 -6.56 -0.75
CA CYS A 73 9.64 -6.18 0.43
C CYS A 73 8.90 -7.38 1.02
N SER A 74 9.20 -7.70 2.26
CA SER A 74 8.52 -8.77 3.00
C SER A 74 7.34 -8.26 3.82
N ARG A 75 7.15 -6.96 3.90
CA ARG A 75 6.09 -6.34 4.69
C ARG A 75 4.76 -6.41 3.97
N GLY A 76 3.72 -6.81 4.70
CA GLY A 76 2.36 -6.81 4.18
C GLY A 76 1.79 -5.41 4.01
N HIS A 77 0.92 -5.27 3.04
CA HIS A 77 0.24 -4.01 2.74
C HIS A 77 -1.17 -4.23 2.24
N VAL A 78 -1.93 -3.16 2.32
CA VAL A 78 -3.06 -2.92 1.41
C VAL A 78 -2.63 -1.82 0.46
N LEU A 79 -2.61 -2.11 -0.84
CA LEU A 79 -2.19 -1.16 -1.86
C LEU A 79 -3.27 -1.04 -2.94
N LEU A 80 -3.70 0.19 -3.19
CA LEU A 80 -4.68 0.51 -4.23
C LEU A 80 -4.02 1.39 -5.30
N VAL A 81 -4.10 0.97 -6.56
CA VAL A 81 -3.63 1.77 -7.69
C VAL A 81 -4.68 2.83 -8.04
N LEU A 82 -4.28 4.08 -8.02
CA LEU A 82 -5.14 5.23 -8.31
C LEU A 82 -5.00 5.70 -9.75
N ASP A 83 -3.78 5.63 -10.29
CA ASP A 83 -3.48 6.09 -11.63
C ASP A 83 -2.27 5.34 -12.18
N GLY A 84 -2.17 5.26 -13.51
CA GLY A 84 -1.06 4.57 -14.16
C GLY A 84 -1.17 3.06 -14.11
N GLU A 85 -0.03 2.40 -14.11
CA GLU A 85 0.04 0.94 -14.12
C GLU A 85 1.26 0.50 -13.33
N LEU A 86 1.04 -0.37 -12.34
CA LEU A 86 2.11 -0.90 -11.49
C LEU A 86 2.19 -2.41 -11.65
N VAL A 87 3.39 -2.92 -11.84
CA VAL A 87 3.61 -4.37 -11.85
C VAL A 87 4.17 -4.79 -10.50
N ILE A 88 3.52 -5.78 -9.89
CA ILE A 88 3.99 -6.41 -8.67
C ILE A 88 4.53 -7.78 -9.02
N GLN A 89 5.77 -8.03 -8.65
CA GLN A 89 6.42 -9.32 -8.85
C GLN A 89 6.65 -9.99 -7.51
N LEU A 90 6.24 -11.23 -7.39
CA LEU A 90 6.53 -12.06 -6.22
C LEU A 90 7.83 -12.83 -6.42
N ARG A 91 8.47 -13.17 -5.33
CA ARG A 91 9.73 -13.93 -5.36
C ARG A 91 9.60 -15.27 -6.05
N ASP A 92 8.41 -15.88 -6.00
CA ASP A 92 8.13 -17.15 -6.69
C ASP A 92 7.98 -17.01 -8.21
N GLY A 93 8.07 -15.80 -8.75
CA GLY A 93 8.04 -15.52 -10.18
C GLY A 93 6.72 -15.05 -10.73
N ARG A 94 5.64 -15.09 -9.94
CA ARG A 94 4.35 -14.57 -10.40
C ARG A 94 4.40 -13.05 -10.53
N GLU A 95 3.77 -12.54 -11.58
CA GLU A 95 3.65 -11.10 -11.81
C GLU A 95 2.19 -10.70 -11.96
N PHE A 96 1.86 -9.53 -11.44
CA PHE A 96 0.53 -8.97 -11.50
C PHE A 96 0.60 -7.55 -12.03
N VAL A 97 -0.07 -7.32 -13.16
CA VAL A 97 -0.20 -5.99 -13.76
C VAL A 97 -1.41 -5.33 -13.13
N MET A 98 -1.18 -4.26 -12.39
CA MET A 98 -2.24 -3.59 -11.63
C MET A 98 -2.59 -2.26 -12.28
N LYS A 99 -3.84 -2.14 -12.66
CA LYS A 99 -4.43 -0.95 -13.31
C LYS A 99 -5.21 -0.13 -12.29
N PRO A 100 -5.57 1.12 -12.61
CA PRO A 100 -6.36 1.95 -11.72
C PRO A 100 -7.64 1.23 -11.25
N GLY A 101 -7.91 1.34 -9.95
CA GLY A 101 -9.05 0.69 -9.33
C GLY A 101 -8.82 -0.74 -8.87
N THR A 102 -7.61 -1.26 -9.04
CA THR A 102 -7.23 -2.59 -8.53
C THR A 102 -6.37 -2.46 -7.29
N SER A 103 -6.49 -3.43 -6.41
CA SER A 103 -5.71 -3.47 -5.17
C SER A 103 -5.14 -4.86 -4.93
N PHE A 104 -4.09 -4.92 -4.12
CA PHE A 104 -3.67 -6.18 -3.52
C PHE A 104 -3.65 -6.06 -2.00
N GLN A 105 -3.81 -7.17 -1.34
CA GLN A 105 -3.71 -7.33 0.09
C GLN A 105 -2.76 -8.48 0.36
N ALA A 106 -1.74 -8.25 1.18
CA ALA A 106 -0.77 -9.28 1.49
C ALA A 106 -0.38 -9.19 2.95
N GLU A 107 -0.19 -10.34 3.57
CA GLU A 107 0.40 -10.43 4.90
C GLU A 107 1.90 -10.25 4.84
N ASP A 108 2.53 -10.03 5.99
CA ASP A 108 3.99 -10.09 6.09
C ASP A 108 4.44 -11.51 5.73
N ASP A 109 5.38 -11.64 4.81
CA ASP A 109 5.85 -12.93 4.33
C ASP A 109 7.31 -12.84 3.88
N GLU A 110 8.22 -13.29 4.73
CA GLU A 110 9.64 -13.29 4.43
C GLU A 110 10.02 -14.34 3.39
N ALA A 111 9.21 -15.39 3.25
CA ALA A 111 9.50 -16.46 2.31
C ALA A 111 9.13 -16.07 0.86
N ASN A 112 8.17 -15.19 0.69
CA ASN A 112 7.70 -14.78 -0.63
C ASN A 112 7.49 -13.26 -0.70
N PRO A 113 8.56 -12.48 -0.59
CA PRO A 113 8.48 -11.03 -0.69
C PRO A 113 8.10 -10.57 -2.09
N HIS A 114 7.77 -9.30 -2.21
CA HIS A 114 7.38 -8.69 -3.47
C HIS A 114 8.25 -7.48 -3.80
N LEU A 115 8.25 -7.11 -5.07
CA LEU A 115 8.79 -5.84 -5.54
C LEU A 115 7.85 -5.21 -6.56
N ALA A 116 8.05 -3.93 -6.81
CA ALA A 116 7.22 -3.16 -7.69
C ALA A 116 8.05 -2.49 -8.78
N PHE A 117 7.49 -2.39 -9.97
CA PHE A 117 8.09 -1.60 -11.04
C PHE A 117 7.00 -1.05 -11.96
N THR A 118 7.35 -0.03 -12.71
CA THR A 118 6.44 0.58 -13.68
C THR A 118 7.24 1.17 -14.84
N ASP A 119 6.69 1.08 -16.04
CA ASP A 119 7.28 1.71 -17.22
C ASP A 119 6.86 3.17 -17.35
N LYS A 120 5.57 3.45 -17.21
CA LYS A 120 4.98 4.76 -17.52
C LYS A 120 4.63 5.58 -16.30
N GLY A 121 4.77 5.01 -15.13
CA GLY A 121 4.42 5.65 -13.87
C GLY A 121 3.14 5.09 -13.27
N ALA A 122 3.01 5.25 -11.96
CA ALA A 122 1.83 4.82 -11.23
C ALA A 122 1.68 5.64 -9.96
N LYS A 123 0.43 5.86 -9.55
CA LYS A 123 0.10 6.51 -8.30
C LYS A 123 -0.71 5.54 -7.46
N VAL A 124 -0.31 5.37 -6.20
CA VAL A 124 -0.91 4.37 -5.32
C VAL A 124 -1.20 4.94 -3.93
N PHE A 125 -2.14 4.30 -3.25
CA PHE A 125 -2.46 4.51 -1.85
C PHE A 125 -2.13 3.23 -1.10
N ILE A 126 -1.31 3.34 -0.05
CA ILE A 126 -0.79 2.17 0.68
C ILE A 126 -1.09 2.33 2.16
N VAL A 127 -1.58 1.25 2.78
CA VAL A 127 -1.74 1.15 4.23
C VAL A 127 -0.95 -0.05 4.73
N ASP A 128 -0.09 0.19 5.69
CA ASP A 128 0.68 -0.88 6.34
C ASP A 128 1.06 -0.60 7.79
#